data_0cb4f6e6db18ddb3b57f706caab81fdd
#
_entry.id   0cb4f6e6db18ddb3b57f706caab81fdd
#
_cell.length_a   1.000
_cell.length_b   1.000
_cell.length_c   1.000
_cell.angle_alpha   90.00
_cell.angle_beta   90.00
_cell.angle_gamma   90.00
#
_symmetry.space_group_name_H-M   'P 1'
#
loop_
_entity.id
_entity.type
_entity.pdbx_description
1 polymer ?
#
loop_
_entity_poly.entity_id
_entity_poly.type
_entity_poly.pdbx_seq_one_letter_code
_entity_poly.pdbx_strand_id
1 'polypeptide(L)'
;MSLTDSIGTTPVSATPSGLPTADDAVAHTLLNCLLREMPGPEHQTAVTDGHLLLRLPRRGVLLRVALRRTSLLGAHRFTGSVREQRDGDWVAVDWRRLAAYTQDELSSRTGVRNEEFLDQIASSHQAVTVALGVRAARPQPGDAVADSLATYLASEQSLLFGHRFHPTPKARSGDTASWLSYAPETGASFPLRHLAVREHLIAQETAARGAADVLDRLRFDVPAGYRLLPAHPWQYEMLSGNPGLRAAVERGDILDLGLAGQPFAATASVRTLYDGDTFLKFSLNVRITNCLRKNASYELSGAVAMTRLLEPVLNDMATRFPGSAVLREPAYRSLLLPGPDGAPDRALLEGFGVIVREGLSARLMPATTPLLAAAVADEYPTGPGHISRLLDGAGPKTALDWWSAYLKLLVPPVLAAYFDHGLVLEPHLQNVLVCVDEEGMPAQVLFRDLEGTKLVPEHHADALDGLPAEVAGPMTYDAQCGWDRVVYCLLVNHVAEMLAAVADLHPQTERALWAEVRATLQAYADQYGCPPRLAALLAGVPLPAKANLLTRWKRKADREAGYVRLPSPLAEDVLSETVHDHDTWSDAR
;
A
#
# COMPACT_ATOMS: atom_id res chain seq x y z
N MET A 1 -39.16 14.87 34.08
CA MET A 1 -38.85 13.42 34.16
C MET A 1 -37.75 13.16 33.13
N SER A 2 -36.54 13.13 33.62
CA SER A 2 -35.33 12.95 32.84
C SER A 2 -35.02 11.47 32.75
N LEU A 3 -34.91 10.94 31.52
CA LEU A 3 -34.39 9.62 31.25
C LEU A 3 -33.02 9.75 30.61
N THR A 4 -31.99 9.71 31.44
CA THR A 4 -30.62 9.47 31.05
C THR A 4 -30.41 7.96 31.10
N ASP A 5 -30.56 7.28 29.96
CA ASP A 5 -30.12 5.90 29.83
C ASP A 5 -28.62 5.87 29.55
N SER A 6 -27.89 5.35 30.52
CA SER A 6 -26.48 5.03 30.47
C SER A 6 -26.26 3.88 29.49
N ILE A 7 -25.62 4.18 28.36
CA ILE A 7 -25.08 3.15 27.47
C ILE A 7 -23.85 2.53 28.17
N GLY A 8 -24.06 1.37 28.75
CA GLY A 8 -23.01 0.55 29.33
C GLY A 8 -22.00 0.13 28.24
N THR A 9 -20.78 0.66 28.32
CA THR A 9 -19.64 0.16 27.57
C THR A 9 -19.24 -1.21 28.11
N THR A 10 -19.73 -2.25 27.48
CA THR A 10 -19.18 -3.60 27.70
C THR A 10 -17.78 -3.63 27.13
N PRO A 11 -16.73 -4.02 27.88
CA PRO A 11 -15.41 -4.18 27.30
C PRO A 11 -15.42 -5.39 26.37
N VAL A 12 -15.27 -5.14 25.06
CA VAL A 12 -15.02 -6.19 24.06
C VAL A 12 -13.62 -6.70 24.28
N SER A 13 -13.44 -7.72 25.11
CA SER A 13 -12.17 -8.39 25.32
C SER A 13 -12.24 -9.81 24.75
N ALA A 14 -11.80 -9.98 23.53
CA ALA A 14 -11.08 -11.18 23.05
C ALA A 14 -10.46 -10.86 21.71
N THR A 15 -9.16 -10.55 21.70
CA THR A 15 -8.35 -10.56 20.49
C THR A 15 -8.35 -11.99 19.95
N PRO A 16 -8.57 -12.24 18.65
CA PRO A 16 -8.39 -13.56 18.07
C PRO A 16 -7.03 -14.11 18.46
N SER A 17 -6.93 -15.38 18.85
CA SER A 17 -5.67 -16.00 19.29
C SER A 17 -4.59 -15.80 18.22
N GLY A 18 -3.49 -15.16 18.58
CA GLY A 18 -2.33 -14.91 17.71
C GLY A 18 -2.19 -13.50 17.12
N LEU A 19 -3.20 -12.63 17.20
CA LEU A 19 -3.07 -11.23 16.79
C LEU A 19 -2.60 -10.35 17.95
N PRO A 20 -1.83 -9.27 17.67
CA PRO A 20 -1.46 -8.30 18.68
C PRO A 20 -2.69 -7.48 19.12
N THR A 21 -2.62 -6.91 20.30
CA THR A 21 -3.57 -5.87 20.71
C THR A 21 -3.37 -4.61 19.85
N ALA A 22 -4.37 -3.72 19.80
CA ALA A 22 -4.19 -2.44 19.11
C ALA A 22 -3.05 -1.61 19.74
N ASP A 23 -2.88 -1.71 21.05
CA ASP A 23 -1.81 -1.04 21.78
C ASP A 23 -0.42 -1.54 21.34
N ASP A 24 -0.20 -2.85 21.30
CA ASP A 24 1.06 -3.44 20.85
C ASP A 24 1.31 -3.15 19.36
N ALA A 25 0.30 -3.28 18.51
CA ALA A 25 0.43 -3.01 17.07
C ALA A 25 0.88 -1.57 16.78
N VAL A 26 0.27 -0.58 17.46
CA VAL A 26 0.66 0.83 17.31
C VAL A 26 2.04 1.10 17.90
N ALA A 27 2.36 0.53 19.06
CA ALA A 27 3.68 0.67 19.66
C ALA A 27 4.79 0.05 18.79
N HIS A 28 4.57 -1.15 18.25
CA HIS A 28 5.51 -1.81 17.31
C HIS A 28 5.69 -1.02 16.03
N THR A 29 4.61 -0.42 15.48
CA THR A 29 4.68 0.45 14.32
C THR A 29 5.54 1.69 14.58
N LEU A 30 5.37 2.34 15.72
CA LEU A 30 6.21 3.48 16.11
C LEU A 30 7.68 3.08 16.29
N LEU A 31 7.96 1.93 16.91
CA LEU A 31 9.32 1.39 17.01
C LEU A 31 9.94 1.13 15.64
N ASN A 32 9.21 0.49 14.71
CA ASN A 32 9.69 0.26 13.36
C ASN A 32 10.08 1.58 12.66
N CYS A 33 9.25 2.62 12.80
CA CYS A 33 9.54 3.94 12.24
C CYS A 33 10.77 4.59 12.88
N LEU A 34 10.86 4.53 14.20
CA LEU A 34 12.02 5.06 14.96
C LEU A 34 13.30 4.35 14.54
N LEU A 35 13.30 3.02 14.49
CA LEU A 35 14.46 2.21 14.09
C LEU A 35 14.90 2.49 12.66
N ARG A 36 13.97 2.71 11.75
CA ARG A 36 14.28 2.97 10.34
C ARG A 36 14.82 4.38 10.10
N GLU A 37 14.29 5.39 10.80
CA GLU A 37 14.52 6.79 10.44
C GLU A 37 15.35 7.57 11.46
N MET A 38 15.50 7.07 12.67
CA MET A 38 16.17 7.78 13.78
C MET A 38 17.58 7.27 14.11
N PRO A 39 17.94 5.99 13.90
CA PRO A 39 19.28 5.54 14.23
C PRO A 39 20.25 6.20 13.26
N GLY A 40 20.96 7.14 13.78
CA GLY A 40 22.08 7.74 13.08
C GLY A 40 23.39 7.13 13.56
N PRO A 41 24.51 7.81 13.29
CA PRO A 41 25.84 7.39 13.74
C PRO A 41 26.00 7.30 15.27
N GLU A 42 24.95 7.57 16.04
CA GLU A 42 24.95 7.61 17.49
C GLU A 42 24.77 6.23 18.16
N HIS A 43 24.74 5.12 17.40
CA HIS A 43 24.59 3.74 17.90
C HIS A 43 23.47 3.59 18.95
N GLN A 44 22.27 4.04 18.62
CA GLN A 44 21.14 4.10 19.55
C GLN A 44 20.42 2.77 19.74
N THR A 45 20.83 1.73 19.05
CA THR A 45 20.18 0.41 19.08
C THR A 45 21.16 -0.69 19.42
N ALA A 46 20.68 -1.69 20.15
CA ALA A 46 21.40 -2.94 20.39
C ALA A 46 20.42 -4.10 20.46
N VAL A 47 20.87 -5.30 20.10
CA VAL A 47 20.13 -6.54 20.32
C VAL A 47 20.90 -7.36 21.34
N THR A 48 20.23 -7.73 22.44
CA THR A 48 20.82 -8.54 23.51
C THR A 48 19.73 -9.36 24.19
N ASP A 49 20.06 -10.58 24.58
CA ASP A 49 19.17 -11.47 25.36
C ASP A 49 17.73 -11.58 24.78
N GLY A 50 17.60 -11.70 23.47
CA GLY A 50 16.30 -11.78 22.81
C GLY A 50 15.47 -10.48 22.84
N HIS A 51 16.10 -9.34 23.13
CA HIS A 51 15.46 -8.04 23.16
C HIS A 51 16.17 -7.05 22.24
N LEU A 52 15.39 -6.16 21.64
CA LEU A 52 15.87 -4.94 21.03
C LEU A 52 15.88 -3.83 22.07
N LEU A 53 17.01 -3.15 22.22
CA LEU A 53 17.18 -1.92 22.98
C LEU A 53 17.17 -0.73 22.02
N LEU A 54 16.44 0.32 22.36
CA LEU A 54 16.40 1.59 21.63
C LEU A 54 16.57 2.75 22.62
N ARG A 55 17.60 3.55 22.41
CA ARG A 55 17.81 4.77 23.19
C ARG A 55 17.23 5.98 22.46
N LEU A 56 16.47 6.80 23.18
CA LEU A 56 16.01 8.12 22.75
C LEU A 56 16.84 9.17 23.51
N PRO A 57 17.99 9.62 22.95
CA PRO A 57 19.01 10.33 23.74
C PRO A 57 18.55 11.72 24.18
N ARG A 58 17.76 12.42 23.37
CA ARG A 58 17.29 13.77 23.71
C ARG A 58 16.19 13.74 24.77
N ARG A 59 15.43 12.65 24.80
CA ARG A 59 14.42 12.41 25.84
C ARG A 59 15.02 11.73 27.07
N GLY A 60 16.21 11.15 26.96
CA GLY A 60 16.89 10.44 28.05
C GLY A 60 16.23 9.12 28.43
N VAL A 61 15.55 8.45 27.48
CA VAL A 61 14.82 7.19 27.72
C VAL A 61 15.53 6.03 27.02
N LEU A 62 15.65 4.90 27.73
CA LEU A 62 16.03 3.63 27.16
C LEU A 62 14.80 2.73 27.10
N LEU A 63 14.46 2.28 25.91
CA LEU A 63 13.35 1.37 25.63
C LEU A 63 13.88 -0.03 25.34
N ARG A 64 13.09 -1.06 25.67
CA ARG A 64 13.29 -2.42 25.19
C ARG A 64 11.98 -3.06 24.74
N VAL A 65 12.09 -3.99 23.79
CA VAL A 65 11.00 -4.86 23.36
C VAL A 65 11.54 -6.25 23.07
N ALA A 66 10.78 -7.29 23.41
CA ALA A 66 11.16 -8.67 23.10
C ALA A 66 11.09 -8.92 21.59
N LEU A 67 12.02 -9.72 21.09
CA LEU A 67 12.14 -10.11 19.70
C LEU A 67 11.71 -11.57 19.53
N ARG A 68 10.76 -11.80 18.63
CA ARG A 68 10.49 -13.15 18.09
C ARG A 68 11.52 -13.50 17.01
N ARG A 69 11.93 -12.51 16.21
CA ARG A 69 12.95 -12.66 15.15
C ARG A 69 13.61 -11.32 14.83
N THR A 70 14.91 -11.36 14.58
CA THR A 70 15.64 -10.24 13.95
C THR A 70 15.51 -10.32 12.42
N SER A 71 15.82 -9.22 11.73
CA SER A 71 15.87 -9.16 10.25
C SER A 71 17.02 -8.29 9.80
N LEU A 72 17.67 -8.69 8.71
CA LEU A 72 18.84 -7.99 8.13
C LEU A 72 18.50 -6.58 7.66
N LEU A 73 17.27 -6.33 7.19
CA LEU A 73 16.84 -5.00 6.72
C LEU A 73 15.88 -4.32 7.72
N GLY A 74 15.93 -4.71 8.99
CA GLY A 74 15.16 -4.05 10.05
C GLY A 74 13.67 -4.38 10.08
N ALA A 75 13.21 -5.41 9.33
CA ALA A 75 11.85 -5.92 9.43
C ALA A 75 11.70 -6.86 10.64
N HIS A 76 12.20 -6.43 11.82
CA HIS A 76 12.16 -7.22 13.05
C HIS A 76 10.74 -7.63 13.43
N ARG A 77 10.59 -8.77 14.08
CA ARG A 77 9.34 -9.26 14.65
C ARG A 77 9.36 -9.06 16.17
N PHE A 78 8.57 -8.13 16.63
CA PHE A 78 8.42 -7.85 18.07
C PHE A 78 7.35 -8.74 18.69
N THR A 79 7.43 -8.88 20.01
CA THR A 79 6.40 -9.55 20.80
C THR A 79 6.22 -8.86 22.15
N GLY A 80 4.97 -8.78 22.60
CA GLY A 80 4.59 -8.16 23.85
C GLY A 80 4.81 -6.65 23.88
N SER A 81 4.64 -6.09 25.06
CA SER A 81 4.64 -4.64 25.26
C SER A 81 6.05 -4.05 25.29
N VAL A 82 6.20 -2.85 24.78
CA VAL A 82 7.41 -2.03 24.94
C VAL A 82 7.60 -1.66 26.40
N ARG A 83 8.84 -1.64 26.87
CA ARG A 83 9.20 -1.28 28.26
C ARG A 83 10.24 -0.18 28.27
N GLU A 84 10.21 0.69 29.27
CA GLU A 84 11.24 1.68 29.56
C GLU A 84 12.04 1.30 30.80
N GLN A 85 13.31 1.69 30.83
CA GLN A 85 14.10 1.59 32.04
C GLN A 85 13.81 2.79 32.98
N ARG A 86 13.38 2.50 34.20
CA ARG A 86 13.10 3.51 35.21
C ARG A 86 13.60 3.00 36.57
N ASP A 87 14.47 3.78 37.20
CA ASP A 87 15.04 3.47 38.55
C ASP A 87 15.65 2.05 38.65
N GLY A 88 16.20 1.54 37.55
CA GLY A 88 16.77 0.20 37.46
C GLY A 88 15.82 -0.89 37.00
N ASP A 89 14.51 -0.66 37.02
CA ASP A 89 13.49 -1.61 36.62
C ASP A 89 12.98 -1.39 35.18
N TRP A 90 12.38 -2.42 34.60
CA TRP A 90 11.72 -2.36 33.31
C TRP A 90 10.20 -2.27 33.46
N VAL A 91 9.65 -1.08 33.19
CA VAL A 91 8.22 -0.75 33.32
C VAL A 91 7.56 -0.71 31.94
N ALA A 92 6.37 -1.29 31.80
CA ALA A 92 5.61 -1.27 30.56
C ALA A 92 5.24 0.17 30.14
N VAL A 93 5.34 0.44 28.86
CA VAL A 93 4.99 1.73 28.23
C VAL A 93 3.82 1.51 27.30
N ASP A 94 2.72 2.20 27.53
CA ASP A 94 1.60 2.19 26.60
C ASP A 94 1.92 2.97 25.31
N TRP A 95 1.10 2.77 24.29
CA TRP A 95 1.31 3.42 23.00
C TRP A 95 1.24 4.96 23.07
N ARG A 96 0.44 5.54 23.98
CA ARG A 96 0.32 7.00 24.13
C ARG A 96 1.62 7.59 24.68
N ARG A 97 2.19 6.94 25.67
CA ARG A 97 3.46 7.37 26.26
C ARG A 97 4.60 7.22 25.26
N LEU A 98 4.63 6.12 24.49
CA LEU A 98 5.61 5.93 23.42
C LEU A 98 5.45 7.00 22.32
N ALA A 99 4.22 7.34 21.94
CA ALA A 99 3.93 8.41 20.99
C ALA A 99 4.41 9.78 21.52
N ALA A 100 4.19 10.09 22.80
CA ALA A 100 4.69 11.30 23.42
C ALA A 100 6.22 11.34 23.44
N TYR A 101 6.91 10.23 23.76
CA TYR A 101 8.36 10.14 23.68
C TYR A 101 8.88 10.35 22.25
N THR A 102 8.19 9.79 21.26
CA THR A 102 8.52 9.99 19.85
C THR A 102 8.38 11.45 19.46
N GLN A 103 7.29 12.11 19.87
CA GLN A 103 7.06 13.53 19.63
C GLN A 103 8.14 14.41 20.26
N ASP A 104 8.49 14.16 21.53
CA ASP A 104 9.50 14.93 22.25
C ASP A 104 10.89 14.77 21.62
N GLU A 105 11.27 13.53 21.25
CA GLU A 105 12.54 13.23 20.60
C GLU A 105 12.64 13.93 19.24
N LEU A 106 11.58 13.85 18.42
CA LEU A 106 11.50 14.49 17.10
C LEU A 106 11.52 16.02 17.23
N SER A 107 10.76 16.60 18.16
CA SER A 107 10.76 18.04 18.42
C SER A 107 12.15 18.54 18.75
N SER A 108 12.81 17.86 19.69
CA SER A 108 14.16 18.24 20.15
C SER A 108 15.22 18.05 19.06
N ARG A 109 15.05 17.04 18.19
CA ARG A 109 15.98 16.76 17.10
C ARG A 109 15.82 17.70 15.91
N THR A 110 14.58 18.06 15.57
CA THR A 110 14.27 18.79 14.32
C THR A 110 13.95 20.26 14.53
N GLY A 111 13.66 20.70 15.75
CA GLY A 111 13.16 22.02 16.06
C GLY A 111 11.71 22.28 15.57
N VAL A 112 11.07 21.27 14.96
CA VAL A 112 9.68 21.37 14.44
C VAL A 112 8.72 20.93 15.53
N ARG A 113 7.53 21.58 15.59
CA ARG A 113 6.38 21.14 16.39
C ARG A 113 5.28 20.65 15.48
N ASN A 114 4.65 19.52 15.82
CA ASN A 114 3.50 18.99 15.11
C ASN A 114 2.38 18.64 16.10
N GLU A 115 1.41 19.53 16.20
CA GLU A 115 0.28 19.41 17.14
C GLU A 115 -0.70 18.31 16.73
N GLU A 116 -0.77 17.96 15.42
CA GLU A 116 -1.66 16.91 14.91
C GLU A 116 -1.11 15.48 15.13
N PHE A 117 0.17 15.33 15.47
CA PHE A 117 0.86 14.04 15.43
C PHE A 117 0.24 13.02 16.38
N LEU A 118 -0.02 13.40 17.62
CA LEU A 118 -0.64 12.52 18.62
C LEU A 118 -2.08 12.14 18.27
N ASP A 119 -2.86 13.09 17.77
CA ASP A 119 -4.25 12.87 17.36
C ASP A 119 -4.33 11.87 16.19
N GLN A 120 -3.37 11.92 15.26
CA GLN A 120 -3.32 11.00 14.15
C GLN A 120 -2.89 9.60 14.58
N ILE A 121 -1.99 9.46 15.55
CA ILE A 121 -1.68 8.16 16.14
C ILE A 121 -2.91 7.62 16.87
N ALA A 122 -3.62 8.45 17.62
CA ALA A 122 -4.86 8.07 18.29
C ALA A 122 -5.94 7.63 17.29
N SER A 123 -6.10 8.34 16.17
CA SER A 123 -7.00 7.95 15.07
C SER A 123 -6.60 6.60 14.48
N SER A 124 -5.30 6.36 14.26
CA SER A 124 -4.80 5.07 13.77
C SER A 124 -5.08 3.94 14.77
N HIS A 125 -4.84 4.17 16.04
CA HIS A 125 -5.14 3.22 17.11
C HIS A 125 -6.63 2.85 17.16
N GLN A 126 -7.52 3.86 17.12
CA GLN A 126 -8.97 3.63 17.10
C GLN A 126 -9.38 2.79 15.89
N ALA A 127 -8.83 3.08 14.71
CA ALA A 127 -9.12 2.33 13.50
C ALA A 127 -8.70 0.86 13.61
N VAL A 128 -7.52 0.58 14.15
CA VAL A 128 -7.05 -0.80 14.40
C VAL A 128 -7.95 -1.49 15.43
N THR A 129 -8.33 -0.81 16.51
CA THR A 129 -9.25 -1.35 17.53
C THR A 129 -10.58 -1.78 16.93
N VAL A 130 -11.18 -0.92 16.08
CA VAL A 130 -12.43 -1.21 15.38
C VAL A 130 -12.26 -2.40 14.42
N ALA A 131 -11.18 -2.43 13.62
CA ALA A 131 -10.91 -3.51 12.68
C ALA A 131 -10.75 -4.87 13.39
N LEU A 132 -10.03 -4.91 14.51
CA LEU A 132 -9.89 -6.10 15.34
C LEU A 132 -11.24 -6.56 15.92
N GLY A 133 -12.07 -5.64 16.41
CA GLY A 133 -13.42 -5.94 16.92
C GLY A 133 -14.33 -6.53 15.83
N VAL A 134 -14.35 -5.95 14.63
CA VAL A 134 -15.10 -6.48 13.49
C VAL A 134 -14.59 -7.86 13.10
N ARG A 135 -13.27 -8.06 13.07
CA ARG A 135 -12.66 -9.36 12.76
C ARG A 135 -13.03 -10.44 13.77
N ALA A 136 -12.99 -10.11 15.05
CA ALA A 136 -13.37 -11.05 16.13
C ALA A 136 -14.83 -11.47 16.07
N ALA A 137 -15.72 -10.58 15.61
CA ALA A 137 -17.15 -10.85 15.48
C ALA A 137 -17.52 -11.65 14.21
N ARG A 138 -16.58 -11.81 13.24
CA ARG A 138 -16.86 -12.57 12.01
C ARG A 138 -16.64 -14.06 12.23
N PRO A 139 -17.53 -14.91 11.67
CA PRO A 139 -17.25 -16.34 11.57
C PRO A 139 -15.93 -16.52 10.82
N GLN A 140 -15.08 -17.42 11.32
CA GLN A 140 -13.92 -17.85 10.53
C GLN A 140 -14.46 -18.52 9.26
N PRO A 141 -13.88 -18.24 8.06
CA PRO A 141 -14.23 -19.01 6.88
C PRO A 141 -14.03 -20.49 7.20
N GLY A 142 -15.09 -21.29 7.02
CA GLY A 142 -14.93 -22.75 7.09
C GLY A 142 -13.98 -23.22 5.97
N ASP A 143 -13.57 -24.50 6.03
CA ASP A 143 -12.70 -25.16 5.05
C ASP A 143 -13.32 -25.31 3.64
N ALA A 144 -14.43 -24.61 3.35
CA ALA A 144 -14.99 -24.58 2.01
C ALA A 144 -13.98 -23.93 1.07
N VAL A 145 -13.65 -24.63 0.01
CA VAL A 145 -12.83 -24.12 -1.10
C VAL A 145 -13.50 -22.84 -1.63
N ALA A 146 -13.01 -21.68 -1.22
CA ALA A 146 -13.47 -20.42 -1.75
C ALA A 146 -13.07 -20.35 -3.23
N ASP A 147 -13.94 -19.83 -4.08
CA ASP A 147 -13.58 -19.58 -5.47
C ASP A 147 -12.43 -18.54 -5.53
N SER A 148 -11.76 -18.47 -6.68
CA SER A 148 -10.62 -17.57 -6.91
C SER A 148 -10.99 -16.11 -6.64
N LEU A 149 -12.21 -15.65 -7.00
CA LEU A 149 -12.68 -14.29 -6.76
C LEU A 149 -12.87 -14.02 -5.26
N ALA A 150 -13.53 -14.92 -4.55
CA ALA A 150 -13.73 -14.77 -3.10
C ALA A 150 -12.39 -14.76 -2.35
N THR A 151 -11.44 -15.61 -2.75
CA THR A 151 -10.09 -15.66 -2.20
C THR A 151 -9.33 -14.36 -2.47
N TYR A 152 -9.41 -13.82 -3.68
CA TYR A 152 -8.85 -12.53 -4.04
C TYR A 152 -9.41 -11.40 -3.17
N LEU A 153 -10.73 -11.27 -3.10
CA LEU A 153 -11.39 -10.22 -2.30
C LEU A 153 -11.06 -10.35 -0.81
N ALA A 154 -11.02 -11.58 -0.30
CA ALA A 154 -10.60 -11.82 1.08
C ALA A 154 -9.15 -11.36 1.33
N SER A 155 -8.24 -11.51 0.36
CA SER A 155 -6.87 -11.00 0.46
C SER A 155 -6.83 -9.46 0.49
N GLU A 156 -7.60 -8.78 -0.37
CA GLU A 156 -7.71 -7.30 -0.38
C GLU A 156 -8.25 -6.74 0.94
N GLN A 157 -9.10 -7.49 1.63
CA GLN A 157 -9.81 -7.09 2.83
C GLN A 157 -9.18 -7.58 4.14
N SER A 158 -8.01 -8.24 4.07
CA SER A 158 -7.37 -8.85 5.24
C SER A 158 -6.47 -7.90 6.05
N LEU A 159 -6.06 -6.76 5.49
CA LEU A 159 -5.04 -5.89 6.07
C LEU A 159 -5.58 -5.06 7.25
N LEU A 160 -5.40 -5.54 8.48
CA LEU A 160 -5.90 -4.88 9.69
C LEU A 160 -4.98 -3.75 10.18
N PHE A 161 -3.64 -3.93 10.08
CA PHE A 161 -2.66 -3.05 10.72
C PHE A 161 -2.05 -2.00 9.78
N GLY A 162 -2.12 -2.22 8.47
CA GLY A 162 -1.57 -1.31 7.46
C GLY A 162 -0.04 -1.35 7.36
N HIS A 163 0.56 -0.27 6.86
CA HIS A 163 2.00 -0.20 6.58
C HIS A 163 2.83 -0.08 7.86
N ARG A 164 3.55 -1.11 8.25
CA ARG A 164 4.30 -1.21 9.51
C ARG A 164 5.43 -0.18 9.71
N PHE A 165 5.88 0.48 8.65
CA PHE A 165 6.87 1.57 8.66
C PHE A 165 6.25 2.95 8.37
N HIS A 166 4.98 3.13 8.70
CA HIS A 166 4.31 4.42 8.66
C HIS A 166 3.75 4.72 10.05
N PRO A 167 4.02 5.89 10.67
CA PRO A 167 3.68 6.14 12.08
C PRO A 167 2.17 6.14 12.34
N THR A 168 1.37 6.39 11.31
CA THR A 168 -0.09 6.49 11.40
C THR A 168 -0.77 5.74 10.25
N PRO A 169 -0.55 4.41 10.11
CA PRO A 169 -0.91 3.66 8.89
C PRO A 169 -2.42 3.55 8.66
N LYS A 170 -3.22 3.64 9.70
CA LYS A 170 -4.68 3.59 9.67
C LYS A 170 -5.35 4.91 10.09
N ALA A 171 -4.57 6.00 10.26
CA ALA A 171 -5.13 7.31 10.52
C ALA A 171 -5.98 7.78 9.34
N ARG A 172 -7.15 8.29 9.66
CA ARG A 172 -8.17 8.66 8.69
C ARG A 172 -9.05 9.77 9.20
N SER A 173 -9.53 10.61 8.29
CA SER A 173 -10.60 11.57 8.54
C SER A 173 -11.97 10.92 8.32
N GLY A 174 -13.02 11.50 8.84
CA GLY A 174 -14.38 10.98 8.77
C GLY A 174 -14.80 10.26 10.06
N ASP A 175 -16.07 9.96 10.15
CA ASP A 175 -16.65 9.29 11.31
C ASP A 175 -16.52 7.76 11.25
N THR A 176 -16.65 7.11 12.41
CA THR A 176 -16.50 5.66 12.53
C THR A 176 -17.58 4.88 11.77
N ALA A 177 -18.82 5.41 11.68
CA ALA A 177 -19.92 4.72 11.01
C ALA A 177 -19.68 4.63 9.50
N SER A 178 -19.24 5.73 8.87
CA SER A 178 -18.83 5.76 7.46
C SER A 178 -17.70 4.76 7.19
N TRP A 179 -16.70 4.71 8.08
CA TRP A 179 -15.60 3.72 7.93
C TRP A 179 -16.08 2.28 8.05
N LEU A 180 -16.97 1.98 8.97
CA LEU A 180 -17.57 0.63 9.09
C LEU A 180 -18.31 0.22 7.82
N SER A 181 -18.93 1.18 7.14
CA SER A 181 -19.70 0.94 5.92
C SER A 181 -18.85 0.76 4.66
N TYR A 182 -17.65 1.38 4.61
CA TYR A 182 -16.90 1.52 3.35
C TYR A 182 -15.46 0.99 3.40
N ALA A 183 -14.93 0.62 4.56
CA ALA A 183 -13.54 0.18 4.68
C ALA A 183 -13.35 -1.30 4.27
N PRO A 184 -12.25 -1.65 3.58
CA PRO A 184 -11.98 -3.03 3.19
C PRO A 184 -11.82 -3.97 4.38
N GLU A 185 -11.15 -3.55 5.46
CA GLU A 185 -10.93 -4.38 6.65
C GLU A 185 -12.23 -4.75 7.38
N THR A 186 -13.33 -4.05 7.08
CA THR A 186 -14.67 -4.43 7.52
C THR A 186 -15.39 -5.33 6.52
N GLY A 187 -14.74 -5.70 5.40
CA GLY A 187 -15.31 -6.48 4.29
C GLY A 187 -16.44 -5.76 3.59
N ALA A 188 -16.32 -4.45 3.47
CA ALA A 188 -17.35 -3.63 2.87
C ALA A 188 -17.59 -4.00 1.41
N SER A 189 -18.88 -4.13 1.08
CA SER A 189 -19.37 -4.27 -0.28
C SER A 189 -20.73 -3.56 -0.36
N PHE A 190 -20.89 -2.68 -1.33
CA PHE A 190 -22.04 -1.77 -1.38
C PHE A 190 -22.38 -1.35 -2.81
N PRO A 191 -23.65 -1.03 -3.11
CA PRO A 191 -24.05 -0.49 -4.39
C PRO A 191 -23.53 0.94 -4.57
N LEU A 192 -23.23 1.30 -5.82
CA LEU A 192 -22.81 2.67 -6.16
C LEU A 192 -24.00 3.63 -6.18
N ARG A 193 -23.72 4.92 -5.96
CA ARG A 193 -24.67 5.98 -6.28
C ARG A 193 -24.57 6.31 -7.75
N HIS A 194 -25.71 6.43 -8.40
CA HIS A 194 -25.80 6.69 -9.83
C HIS A 194 -26.39 8.08 -10.10
N LEU A 195 -25.68 8.83 -10.95
CA LEU A 195 -26.14 10.14 -11.43
C LEU A 195 -26.33 10.06 -12.94
N ALA A 196 -27.48 10.49 -13.45
CA ALA A 196 -27.64 10.78 -14.87
C ALA A 196 -27.28 12.25 -15.09
N VAL A 197 -26.26 12.51 -15.88
CA VAL A 197 -25.69 13.84 -16.13
C VAL A 197 -25.87 14.18 -17.59
N ARG A 198 -26.29 15.41 -17.93
CA ARG A 198 -26.36 15.89 -19.31
C ARG A 198 -25.02 15.65 -20.01
N GLU A 199 -25.03 15.11 -21.24
CA GLU A 199 -23.82 14.68 -21.96
C GLU A 199 -22.75 15.79 -22.05
N HIS A 200 -23.16 17.04 -22.26
CA HIS A 200 -22.24 18.18 -22.36
C HIS A 200 -21.61 18.60 -21.02
N LEU A 201 -22.08 18.05 -19.90
CA LEU A 201 -21.53 18.24 -18.55
C LEU A 201 -20.69 17.06 -18.07
N ILE A 202 -20.33 16.15 -18.98
CA ILE A 202 -19.42 15.03 -18.72
C ILE A 202 -18.03 15.37 -19.24
N ALA A 203 -17.04 15.25 -18.38
CA ALA A 203 -15.64 15.13 -18.76
C ALA A 203 -15.29 13.64 -18.92
N GLN A 204 -14.75 13.24 -20.06
CA GLN A 204 -14.36 11.85 -20.32
C GLN A 204 -13.21 11.79 -21.31
N GLU A 205 -12.22 10.92 -21.01
CA GLU A 205 -11.20 10.54 -21.98
C GLU A 205 -11.07 9.00 -22.02
N THR A 206 -10.63 8.48 -23.17
CA THR A 206 -10.41 7.05 -23.37
C THR A 206 -9.13 6.80 -24.16
N ALA A 207 -8.36 5.80 -23.76
CA ALA A 207 -7.19 5.34 -24.51
C ALA A 207 -7.58 4.46 -25.70
N ALA A 208 -8.70 3.74 -25.60
CA ALA A 208 -9.23 2.90 -26.64
C ALA A 208 -10.74 3.11 -26.81
N ARG A 209 -11.26 2.89 -28.03
CA ARG A 209 -12.69 2.98 -28.32
C ARG A 209 -13.48 2.01 -27.43
N GLY A 210 -14.56 2.49 -26.83
CA GLY A 210 -15.45 1.68 -25.99
C GLY A 210 -14.93 1.44 -24.55
N ALA A 211 -13.74 1.92 -24.19
CA ALA A 211 -13.17 1.68 -22.87
C ALA A 211 -14.01 2.25 -21.71
N ALA A 212 -14.82 3.28 -21.96
CA ALA A 212 -15.73 3.86 -20.97
C ALA A 212 -17.15 3.25 -20.99
N ASP A 213 -17.46 2.36 -21.95
CA ASP A 213 -18.81 1.79 -22.11
C ASP A 213 -19.22 0.92 -20.92
N VAL A 214 -18.23 0.41 -20.16
CA VAL A 214 -18.49 -0.32 -18.92
C VAL A 214 -19.27 0.52 -17.93
N LEU A 215 -19.04 1.84 -17.87
CA LEU A 215 -19.76 2.74 -16.98
C LEU A 215 -21.24 2.87 -17.38
N ASP A 216 -21.53 2.86 -18.67
CA ASP A 216 -22.90 2.97 -19.18
C ASP A 216 -23.68 1.65 -18.99
N ARG A 217 -22.99 0.51 -18.89
CA ARG A 217 -23.59 -0.81 -18.61
C ARG A 217 -23.97 -1.04 -17.14
N LEU A 218 -23.52 -0.20 -16.23
CA LEU A 218 -23.88 -0.32 -14.80
C LEU A 218 -25.38 -0.06 -14.57
N ARG A 219 -26.06 0.65 -15.49
CA ARG A 219 -27.48 0.95 -15.43
C ARG A 219 -28.01 1.31 -16.82
N PHE A 220 -29.17 0.77 -17.21
CA PHE A 220 -29.74 0.92 -18.55
C PHE A 220 -30.91 1.92 -18.65
N ASP A 221 -31.46 2.38 -17.52
CA ASP A 221 -32.62 3.29 -17.46
C ASP A 221 -32.21 4.78 -17.40
N VAL A 222 -31.09 5.14 -18.04
CA VAL A 222 -30.62 6.52 -18.14
C VAL A 222 -31.40 7.24 -19.27
N PRO A 223 -32.02 8.42 -18.98
CA PRO A 223 -32.79 9.14 -20.00
C PRO A 223 -31.95 9.58 -21.20
N ALA A 224 -32.59 9.72 -22.38
CA ALA A 224 -31.93 10.24 -23.57
C ALA A 224 -31.31 11.63 -23.33
N GLY A 225 -30.10 11.86 -23.86
CA GLY A 225 -29.32 13.10 -23.66
C GLY A 225 -28.60 13.19 -22.31
N TYR A 226 -28.61 12.11 -21.54
CA TYR A 226 -27.82 11.96 -20.31
C TYR A 226 -26.84 10.81 -20.44
N ARG A 227 -25.76 10.90 -19.66
CA ARG A 227 -24.78 9.83 -19.44
C ARG A 227 -24.74 9.43 -17.98
N LEU A 228 -24.50 8.14 -17.73
CA LEU A 228 -24.34 7.63 -16.38
C LEU A 228 -23.00 8.05 -15.80
N LEU A 229 -23.00 8.64 -14.61
CA LEU A 229 -21.82 8.89 -13.77
C LEU A 229 -21.99 8.14 -12.45
N PRO A 230 -21.30 7.01 -12.24
CA PRO A 230 -21.29 6.36 -10.93
C PRO A 230 -20.46 7.19 -9.94
N ALA A 231 -20.89 7.21 -8.71
CA ALA A 231 -20.19 7.87 -7.62
C ALA A 231 -20.07 6.95 -6.40
N HIS A 232 -18.94 7.05 -5.69
CA HIS A 232 -18.81 6.42 -4.38
C HIS A 232 -19.84 7.04 -3.42
N PRO A 233 -20.69 6.26 -2.73
CA PRO A 233 -21.75 6.81 -1.88
C PRO A 233 -21.24 7.84 -0.87
N TRP A 234 -20.17 7.51 -0.17
CA TRP A 234 -19.55 8.41 0.82
C TRP A 234 -19.04 9.71 0.21
N GLN A 235 -18.43 9.66 -0.99
CA GLN A 235 -17.97 10.84 -1.69
C GLN A 235 -19.15 11.75 -2.10
N TYR A 236 -20.24 11.16 -2.58
CA TYR A 236 -21.45 11.90 -2.90
C TYR A 236 -22.02 12.64 -1.68
N GLU A 237 -22.11 11.97 -0.52
CA GLU A 237 -22.55 12.57 0.72
C GLU A 237 -21.70 13.79 1.10
N MET A 238 -20.37 13.69 1.02
CA MET A 238 -19.44 14.77 1.30
C MET A 238 -19.60 15.97 0.34
N LEU A 239 -20.00 15.74 -0.91
CA LEU A 239 -20.14 16.77 -1.95
C LEU A 239 -21.58 17.26 -2.13
N SER A 240 -22.57 16.60 -1.58
CA SER A 240 -24.00 16.94 -1.73
C SER A 240 -24.35 18.36 -1.28
N GLY A 241 -23.54 18.94 -0.39
CA GLY A 241 -23.65 20.31 0.06
C GLY A 241 -23.12 21.37 -0.92
N ASN A 242 -22.41 20.98 -2.01
CA ASN A 242 -21.83 21.93 -2.95
C ASN A 242 -22.95 22.74 -3.68
N PRO A 243 -22.90 24.09 -3.68
CA PRO A 243 -23.95 24.90 -4.28
C PRO A 243 -24.13 24.68 -5.79
N GLY A 244 -23.03 24.48 -6.54
CA GLY A 244 -23.05 24.20 -7.98
C GLY A 244 -23.71 22.87 -8.30
N LEU A 245 -23.43 21.84 -7.51
CA LEU A 245 -24.07 20.52 -7.64
C LEU A 245 -25.57 20.61 -7.36
N ARG A 246 -25.99 21.27 -6.28
CA ARG A 246 -27.41 21.46 -5.96
C ARG A 246 -28.16 22.19 -7.05
N ALA A 247 -27.60 23.31 -7.52
CA ALA A 247 -28.21 24.08 -8.60
C ALA A 247 -28.35 23.25 -9.90
N ALA A 248 -27.38 22.40 -10.23
CA ALA A 248 -27.45 21.51 -11.39
C ALA A 248 -28.54 20.43 -11.24
N VAL A 249 -28.72 19.90 -10.02
CA VAL A 249 -29.82 18.97 -9.72
C VAL A 249 -31.18 19.67 -9.81
N GLU A 250 -31.31 20.88 -9.24
CA GLU A 250 -32.55 21.66 -9.29
C GLU A 250 -32.96 22.02 -10.74
N ARG A 251 -32.00 22.32 -11.64
CA ARG A 251 -32.26 22.57 -13.07
C ARG A 251 -32.55 21.31 -13.88
N GLY A 252 -32.36 20.12 -13.31
CA GLY A 252 -32.45 18.86 -14.04
C GLY A 252 -31.27 18.58 -14.97
N ASP A 253 -30.14 19.25 -14.80
CA ASP A 253 -28.89 18.93 -15.50
C ASP A 253 -28.28 17.62 -14.99
N ILE A 254 -28.55 17.32 -13.74
CA ILE A 254 -28.18 16.08 -13.05
C ILE A 254 -29.42 15.48 -12.40
N LEU A 255 -29.67 14.21 -12.67
CA LEU A 255 -30.70 13.43 -11.98
C LEU A 255 -30.03 12.45 -11.03
N ASP A 256 -30.38 12.54 -9.76
CA ASP A 256 -29.91 11.57 -8.77
C ASP A 256 -30.78 10.31 -8.83
N LEU A 257 -30.21 9.23 -9.35
CA LEU A 257 -30.89 7.96 -9.53
C LEU A 257 -30.78 7.03 -8.30
N GLY A 258 -30.11 7.50 -7.24
CA GLY A 258 -29.95 6.76 -5.97
C GLY A 258 -28.90 5.66 -6.01
N LEU A 259 -28.94 4.84 -4.95
CA LEU A 259 -28.10 3.65 -4.84
C LEU A 259 -28.75 2.49 -5.60
N ALA A 260 -27.98 1.84 -6.47
CA ALA A 260 -28.50 0.72 -7.27
C ALA A 260 -27.37 -0.15 -7.85
N GLY A 261 -27.77 -1.28 -8.43
CA GLY A 261 -26.86 -2.21 -9.11
C GLY A 261 -26.23 -3.24 -8.20
N GLN A 262 -25.34 -4.05 -8.76
CA GLN A 262 -24.58 -5.04 -8.01
C GLN A 262 -23.64 -4.34 -7.04
N PRO A 263 -23.41 -4.90 -5.86
CA PRO A 263 -22.46 -4.36 -4.90
C PRO A 263 -21.03 -4.44 -5.43
N PHE A 264 -20.27 -3.38 -5.18
CA PHE A 264 -18.83 -3.34 -5.40
C PHE A 264 -18.09 -3.58 -4.09
N ALA A 265 -17.13 -4.49 -4.08
CA ALA A 265 -16.30 -4.76 -2.93
C ALA A 265 -15.17 -3.72 -2.80
N ALA A 266 -14.96 -3.21 -1.57
CA ALA A 266 -13.83 -2.34 -1.30
C ALA A 266 -12.51 -3.12 -1.33
N THR A 267 -11.51 -2.60 -2.06
CA THR A 267 -10.15 -3.14 -2.09
C THR A 267 -9.24 -2.44 -1.07
N ALA A 268 -8.02 -2.92 -0.89
CA ALA A 268 -7.04 -2.38 0.07
C ALA A 268 -6.72 -0.87 -0.11
N SER A 269 -7.05 -0.29 -1.26
CA SER A 269 -6.90 1.16 -1.49
C SER A 269 -8.06 1.99 -0.95
N VAL A 270 -9.14 1.38 -0.46
CA VAL A 270 -10.40 1.96 0.02
C VAL A 270 -11.24 2.58 -1.11
N ARG A 271 -10.63 3.43 -1.95
CA ARG A 271 -11.30 4.17 -3.04
C ARG A 271 -11.41 3.41 -4.36
N THR A 272 -10.72 2.29 -4.50
CA THR A 272 -10.87 1.41 -5.66
C THR A 272 -11.79 0.26 -5.29
N LEU A 273 -12.85 0.11 -6.04
CA LEU A 273 -13.90 -0.87 -5.82
C LEU A 273 -13.90 -1.88 -6.96
N TYR A 274 -14.33 -3.12 -6.70
CA TYR A 274 -14.35 -4.22 -7.65
C TYR A 274 -15.65 -5.00 -7.60
N ASP A 275 -16.25 -5.27 -8.75
CA ASP A 275 -17.51 -6.02 -8.87
C ASP A 275 -17.34 -7.48 -9.36
N GLY A 276 -16.09 -7.90 -9.61
CA GLY A 276 -15.75 -9.20 -10.21
C GLY A 276 -15.34 -9.10 -11.68
N ASP A 277 -15.70 -8.01 -12.38
CA ASP A 277 -15.40 -7.78 -13.79
C ASP A 277 -14.50 -6.55 -13.99
N THR A 278 -14.78 -5.44 -13.30
CA THR A 278 -14.14 -4.15 -13.52
C THR A 278 -13.74 -3.49 -12.21
N PHE A 279 -12.56 -2.85 -12.18
CA PHE A 279 -12.20 -1.95 -11.10
C PHE A 279 -12.61 -0.51 -11.42
N LEU A 280 -13.22 0.14 -10.45
CA LEU A 280 -13.52 1.57 -10.50
C LEU A 280 -12.74 2.29 -9.39
N LYS A 281 -11.82 3.19 -9.78
CA LYS A 281 -11.00 3.97 -8.87
C LYS A 281 -11.61 5.36 -8.71
N PHE A 282 -12.34 5.55 -7.62
CA PHE A 282 -13.03 6.80 -7.31
C PHE A 282 -12.12 7.82 -6.64
N SER A 283 -12.50 9.08 -6.71
CA SER A 283 -12.07 10.08 -5.74
C SER A 283 -12.78 9.85 -4.41
N LEU A 284 -12.07 10.05 -3.32
CA LEU A 284 -12.61 10.02 -1.98
C LEU A 284 -11.95 11.14 -1.15
N ASN A 285 -12.73 12.14 -0.72
CA ASN A 285 -12.24 13.30 0.02
C ASN A 285 -11.87 12.95 1.47
N VAL A 286 -11.24 11.81 1.66
CA VAL A 286 -10.78 11.29 2.92
C VAL A 286 -9.26 11.25 2.93
N ARG A 287 -8.66 11.76 3.99
CA ARG A 287 -7.23 11.64 4.21
C ARG A 287 -6.94 10.26 4.79
N ILE A 288 -6.10 9.51 4.10
CA ILE A 288 -5.56 8.22 4.57
C ILE A 288 -4.04 8.37 4.57
N THR A 289 -3.41 8.13 5.73
CA THR A 289 -1.99 8.38 5.92
C THR A 289 -1.62 9.84 5.62
N ASN A 290 -0.76 10.09 4.64
CA ASN A 290 -0.29 11.45 4.30
C ASN A 290 -1.08 12.12 3.17
N CYS A 291 -1.94 11.37 2.45
CA CYS A 291 -2.57 11.82 1.21
C CYS A 291 -4.08 11.90 1.31
N LEU A 292 -4.65 12.97 0.74
CA LEU A 292 -6.06 13.03 0.37
C LEU A 292 -6.27 12.08 -0.83
N ARG A 293 -7.23 11.17 -0.73
CA ARG A 293 -7.48 10.13 -1.76
C ARG A 293 -8.36 10.64 -2.91
N LYS A 294 -8.03 11.79 -3.43
CA LYS A 294 -8.74 12.46 -4.52
C LYS A 294 -7.96 12.27 -5.83
N ASN A 295 -8.65 12.03 -6.93
CA ASN A 295 -8.05 12.04 -8.26
C ASN A 295 -7.93 13.51 -8.71
N ALA A 296 -6.74 14.05 -8.75
CA ALA A 296 -6.54 15.37 -9.33
C ALA A 296 -6.82 15.35 -10.84
N SER A 297 -7.15 16.50 -11.42
CA SER A 297 -7.49 16.57 -12.85
C SER A 297 -6.37 16.02 -13.75
N TYR A 298 -5.10 16.29 -13.40
CA TYR A 298 -3.96 15.75 -14.11
C TYR A 298 -3.78 14.22 -13.92
N GLU A 299 -4.24 13.65 -12.81
CA GLU A 299 -4.21 12.20 -12.57
C GLU A 299 -5.26 11.48 -13.40
N LEU A 300 -6.44 12.10 -13.60
CA LEU A 300 -7.49 11.57 -14.48
C LEU A 300 -7.00 11.46 -15.93
N SER A 301 -6.54 12.57 -16.52
CA SER A 301 -6.00 12.58 -17.88
C SER A 301 -4.69 11.80 -17.99
N GLY A 302 -3.85 11.85 -16.94
CA GLY A 302 -2.58 11.13 -16.86
C GLY A 302 -2.74 9.61 -16.92
N ALA A 303 -3.75 9.03 -16.27
CA ALA A 303 -4.02 7.60 -16.31
C ALA A 303 -4.30 7.11 -17.74
N VAL A 304 -5.12 7.85 -18.48
CA VAL A 304 -5.47 7.54 -19.87
C VAL A 304 -4.29 7.79 -20.81
N ALA A 305 -3.58 8.91 -20.64
CA ALA A 305 -2.39 9.23 -21.42
C ALA A 305 -1.31 8.16 -21.22
N MET A 306 -1.06 7.75 -19.97
CA MET A 306 -0.10 6.71 -19.63
C MET A 306 -0.49 5.37 -20.27
N THR A 307 -1.76 4.96 -20.18
CA THR A 307 -2.25 3.73 -20.83
C THR A 307 -2.00 3.73 -22.34
N ARG A 308 -2.26 4.86 -23.02
CA ARG A 308 -2.05 4.99 -24.45
C ARG A 308 -0.57 4.99 -24.83
N LEU A 309 0.23 5.75 -24.11
CA LEU A 309 1.65 5.94 -24.35
C LEU A 309 2.46 4.67 -24.11
N LEU A 310 2.08 3.91 -23.08
CA LEU A 310 2.82 2.71 -22.68
C LEU A 310 2.34 1.43 -23.37
N GLU A 311 1.31 1.47 -24.19
CA GLU A 311 0.79 0.26 -24.85
C GLU A 311 1.87 -0.55 -25.59
N PRO A 312 2.75 0.05 -26.42
CA PRO A 312 3.83 -0.69 -27.07
C PRO A 312 4.82 -1.31 -26.09
N VAL A 313 5.20 -0.56 -25.03
CA VAL A 313 6.13 -1.01 -24.01
C VAL A 313 5.55 -2.18 -23.19
N LEU A 314 4.28 -2.06 -22.79
CA LEU A 314 3.60 -3.12 -22.03
C LEU A 314 3.43 -4.40 -22.85
N ASN A 315 3.25 -4.30 -24.17
CA ASN A 315 3.19 -5.44 -25.07
C ASN A 315 4.56 -6.11 -25.25
N ASP A 316 5.66 -5.32 -25.36
CA ASP A 316 7.03 -5.85 -25.38
C ASP A 316 7.35 -6.57 -24.05
N MET A 317 7.06 -5.94 -22.93
CA MET A 317 7.27 -6.54 -21.60
C MET A 317 6.50 -7.84 -21.41
N ALA A 318 5.24 -7.90 -21.85
CA ALA A 318 4.42 -9.13 -21.77
C ALA A 318 4.99 -10.27 -22.64
N THR A 319 5.63 -9.93 -23.76
CA THR A 319 6.32 -10.90 -24.63
C THR A 319 7.62 -11.41 -23.99
N ARG A 320 8.41 -10.52 -23.41
CA ARG A 320 9.69 -10.85 -22.77
C ARG A 320 9.53 -11.54 -21.42
N PHE A 321 8.47 -11.21 -20.69
CA PHE A 321 8.18 -11.71 -19.34
C PHE A 321 6.74 -12.26 -19.25
N PRO A 322 6.44 -13.40 -19.88
CA PRO A 322 5.08 -13.91 -20.07
C PRO A 322 4.31 -14.19 -18.77
N GLY A 323 5.02 -14.36 -17.65
CA GLY A 323 4.43 -14.47 -16.32
C GLY A 323 4.14 -13.13 -15.64
N SER A 324 4.24 -11.99 -16.35
CA SER A 324 4.04 -10.66 -15.75
C SER A 324 3.18 -9.79 -16.65
N ALA A 325 2.21 -9.09 -16.07
CA ALA A 325 1.34 -8.17 -16.81
C ALA A 325 0.95 -6.95 -15.96
N VAL A 326 0.45 -5.91 -16.64
CA VAL A 326 -0.01 -4.67 -16.00
C VAL A 326 -1.49 -4.48 -16.29
N LEU A 327 -2.30 -4.26 -15.25
CA LEU A 327 -3.71 -3.85 -15.38
C LEU A 327 -3.75 -2.38 -15.80
N ARG A 328 -4.34 -2.12 -16.97
CA ARG A 328 -4.40 -0.79 -17.60
C ARG A 328 -5.53 0.05 -17.03
N GLU A 329 -5.42 1.37 -17.22
CA GLU A 329 -6.43 2.36 -16.81
C GLU A 329 -6.91 3.13 -18.07
N PRO A 330 -7.74 2.49 -18.93
CA PRO A 330 -8.00 2.96 -20.28
C PRO A 330 -9.03 4.08 -20.39
N ALA A 331 -9.70 4.46 -19.31
CA ALA A 331 -10.71 5.53 -19.37
C ALA A 331 -10.88 6.20 -18.00
N TYR A 332 -11.33 7.46 -18.05
CA TYR A 332 -11.96 8.10 -16.92
C TYR A 332 -13.25 8.81 -17.31
N ARG A 333 -14.11 9.05 -16.32
CA ARG A 333 -15.29 9.92 -16.45
C ARG A 333 -15.42 10.78 -15.21
N SER A 334 -15.90 12.03 -15.40
CA SER A 334 -16.16 12.95 -14.31
C SER A 334 -17.22 13.99 -14.66
N LEU A 335 -17.52 14.86 -13.71
CA LEU A 335 -18.48 15.95 -13.81
C LEU A 335 -17.80 17.23 -14.28
N LEU A 336 -18.31 17.88 -15.31
CA LEU A 336 -17.82 19.13 -15.87
C LEU A 336 -18.85 20.26 -15.68
N LEU A 337 -19.03 20.72 -14.45
CA LEU A 337 -19.87 21.86 -14.14
C LEU A 337 -19.08 23.17 -14.16
N PRO A 338 -19.67 24.28 -14.66
CA PRO A 338 -19.03 25.58 -14.56
C PRO A 338 -19.00 26.08 -13.11
N GLY A 339 -17.86 26.61 -12.71
CA GLY A 339 -17.70 27.36 -11.46
C GLY A 339 -18.20 28.80 -11.56
N PRO A 340 -18.09 29.59 -10.50
CA PRO A 340 -18.56 30.98 -10.46
C PRO A 340 -17.90 31.91 -11.49
N ASP A 341 -16.68 31.57 -11.92
CA ASP A 341 -15.88 32.31 -12.92
C ASP A 341 -16.08 31.81 -14.36
N GLY A 342 -16.97 30.83 -14.56
CA GLY A 342 -17.21 30.17 -15.84
C GLY A 342 -16.18 29.09 -16.21
N ALA A 343 -15.08 28.96 -15.47
CA ALA A 343 -14.17 27.83 -15.60
C ALA A 343 -14.78 26.57 -14.95
N PRO A 344 -14.31 25.36 -15.27
CA PRO A 344 -14.77 24.14 -14.62
C PRO A 344 -14.60 24.20 -13.09
N ASP A 345 -15.66 23.85 -12.35
CA ASP A 345 -15.56 23.66 -10.89
C ASP A 345 -14.61 22.50 -10.60
N ARG A 346 -13.38 22.84 -10.24
CA ARG A 346 -12.32 21.87 -9.97
C ARG A 346 -12.66 20.93 -8.81
N ALA A 347 -13.39 21.40 -7.80
CA ALA A 347 -13.77 20.57 -6.66
C ALA A 347 -14.71 19.44 -7.08
N LEU A 348 -15.65 19.73 -7.99
CA LEU A 348 -16.59 18.76 -8.54
C LEU A 348 -15.92 17.88 -9.61
N LEU A 349 -15.13 18.46 -10.52
CA LEU A 349 -14.39 17.70 -11.53
C LEU A 349 -13.49 16.64 -10.90
N GLU A 350 -12.66 17.03 -9.96
CA GLU A 350 -11.78 16.09 -9.26
C GLU A 350 -12.55 15.19 -8.27
N GLY A 351 -13.61 15.72 -7.63
CA GLY A 351 -14.40 15.01 -6.64
C GLY A 351 -15.23 13.85 -7.20
N PHE A 352 -15.75 13.97 -8.42
CA PHE A 352 -16.54 12.95 -9.10
C PHE A 352 -15.72 12.11 -10.09
N GLY A 353 -14.40 12.32 -10.16
CA GLY A 353 -13.53 11.57 -11.05
C GLY A 353 -13.52 10.07 -10.73
N VAL A 354 -13.88 9.25 -11.72
CA VAL A 354 -13.76 7.79 -11.68
C VAL A 354 -12.87 7.32 -12.83
N ILE A 355 -11.80 6.59 -12.48
CA ILE A 355 -10.91 5.92 -13.43
C ILE A 355 -11.38 4.47 -13.55
N VAL A 356 -11.56 4.02 -14.79
CA VAL A 356 -11.83 2.62 -15.12
C VAL A 356 -10.50 1.90 -15.22
N ARG A 357 -10.34 0.81 -14.48
CA ARG A 357 -9.20 -0.10 -14.58
C ARG A 357 -9.67 -1.45 -15.09
N GLU A 358 -8.86 -2.08 -15.95
CA GLU A 358 -9.10 -3.45 -16.44
C GLU A 358 -9.39 -4.41 -15.27
N GLY A 359 -10.38 -5.28 -15.46
CA GLY A 359 -10.63 -6.38 -14.52
C GLY A 359 -9.54 -7.45 -14.59
N LEU A 360 -9.56 -8.34 -13.64
CA LEU A 360 -8.56 -9.44 -13.55
C LEU A 360 -8.60 -10.32 -14.80
N SER A 361 -9.79 -10.65 -15.30
CA SER A 361 -10.00 -11.51 -16.49
C SER A 361 -9.26 -11.02 -17.74
N ALA A 362 -8.94 -9.72 -17.82
CA ALA A 362 -8.21 -9.16 -18.97
C ALA A 362 -6.75 -9.63 -19.05
N ARG A 363 -6.13 -10.02 -17.92
CA ARG A 363 -4.69 -10.30 -17.82
C ARG A 363 -4.34 -11.55 -17.01
N LEU A 364 -5.29 -12.08 -16.24
CA LEU A 364 -5.06 -13.23 -15.38
C LEU A 364 -4.88 -14.50 -16.22
N MET A 365 -3.83 -15.26 -15.92
CA MET A 365 -3.62 -16.56 -16.55
C MET A 365 -4.68 -17.57 -16.07
N PRO A 366 -5.13 -18.48 -16.95
CA PRO A 366 -6.06 -19.54 -16.57
C PRO A 366 -5.55 -20.37 -15.38
N ALA A 367 -6.46 -20.89 -14.56
CA ALA A 367 -6.17 -21.76 -13.42
C ALA A 367 -5.24 -21.11 -12.37
N THR A 368 -5.25 -19.78 -12.25
CA THR A 368 -4.51 -19.07 -11.21
C THR A 368 -5.44 -18.28 -10.29
N THR A 369 -5.05 -18.15 -9.03
CA THR A 369 -5.73 -17.33 -8.02
C THR A 369 -4.89 -16.11 -7.69
N PRO A 370 -5.36 -14.90 -8.00
CA PRO A 370 -4.66 -13.66 -7.65
C PRO A 370 -4.80 -13.36 -6.16
N LEU A 371 -3.71 -12.95 -5.53
CA LEU A 371 -3.64 -12.57 -4.12
C LEU A 371 -2.91 -11.24 -3.99
N LEU A 372 -3.41 -10.36 -3.13
CA LEU A 372 -2.72 -9.11 -2.83
C LEU A 372 -1.36 -9.41 -2.17
N ALA A 373 -0.25 -8.95 -2.74
CA ALA A 373 1.08 -9.19 -2.20
C ALA A 373 1.21 -8.72 -0.74
N ALA A 374 0.55 -7.62 -0.38
CA ALA A 374 0.51 -7.15 1.01
C ALA A 374 -0.17 -8.13 1.96
N ALA A 375 -1.16 -8.89 1.50
CA ALA A 375 -1.82 -9.91 2.30
C ALA A 375 -0.98 -11.18 2.43
N VAL A 376 -0.25 -11.54 1.36
CA VAL A 376 0.70 -12.66 1.38
C VAL A 376 1.85 -12.38 2.36
N ALA A 377 2.34 -11.13 2.38
CA ALA A 377 3.46 -10.67 3.19
C ALA A 377 3.08 -10.15 4.59
N ASP A 378 1.80 -10.16 4.98
CA ASP A 378 1.38 -9.65 6.29
C ASP A 378 2.14 -10.37 7.42
N GLU A 379 2.46 -9.66 8.48
CA GLU A 379 3.09 -10.27 9.67
C GLU A 379 2.13 -11.25 10.37
N TYR A 380 0.84 -11.06 10.19
CA TYR A 380 -0.21 -11.81 10.87
C TYR A 380 -1.13 -12.51 9.88
N PRO A 381 -1.40 -13.82 10.02
CA PRO A 381 -2.18 -14.60 9.09
C PRO A 381 -3.68 -14.29 9.19
N THR A 382 -4.10 -13.12 8.73
CA THR A 382 -5.48 -12.64 8.83
C THR A 382 -6.38 -13.01 7.65
N GLY A 383 -5.80 -13.48 6.52
CA GLY A 383 -6.52 -13.84 5.31
C GLY A 383 -6.15 -15.20 4.72
N PRO A 384 -6.89 -15.70 3.73
CA PRO A 384 -6.65 -17.01 3.11
C PRO A 384 -5.35 -17.03 2.28
N GLY A 385 -4.93 -15.89 1.73
CA GLY A 385 -3.75 -15.77 0.87
C GLY A 385 -2.43 -15.54 1.61
N HIS A 386 -2.39 -15.67 2.94
CA HIS A 386 -1.17 -15.47 3.72
C HIS A 386 -0.14 -16.57 3.43
N ILE A 387 1.16 -16.20 3.43
CA ILE A 387 2.27 -17.10 3.10
C ILE A 387 2.29 -18.39 3.94
N SER A 388 1.92 -18.32 5.22
CA SER A 388 1.89 -19.52 6.09
C SER A 388 0.82 -20.55 5.68
N ARG A 389 -0.20 -20.14 4.92
CA ARG A 389 -1.21 -21.06 4.36
C ARG A 389 -0.79 -21.59 3.01
N LEU A 390 -0.14 -20.75 2.18
CA LEU A 390 0.39 -21.17 0.89
C LEU A 390 1.52 -22.21 1.04
N LEU A 391 2.28 -22.11 2.12
CA LEU A 391 3.42 -23.00 2.44
C LEU A 391 3.14 -23.85 3.70
N ASP A 392 1.89 -24.18 3.97
CA ASP A 392 1.55 -25.00 5.14
C ASP A 392 2.22 -26.36 5.09
N GLY A 393 2.94 -26.72 6.16
CA GLY A 393 3.72 -27.94 6.23
C GLY A 393 4.94 -28.03 5.31
N ALA A 394 5.24 -26.98 4.52
CA ALA A 394 6.39 -26.95 3.62
C ALA A 394 7.71 -26.80 4.39
N GLY A 395 8.73 -27.54 3.95
CA GLY A 395 10.09 -27.42 4.48
C GLY A 395 10.85 -26.20 3.90
N PRO A 396 12.05 -25.90 4.47
CA PRO A 396 12.87 -24.76 4.03
C PRO A 396 13.18 -24.73 2.54
N LYS A 397 13.40 -25.91 1.92
CA LYS A 397 13.67 -26.02 0.49
C LYS A 397 12.48 -25.56 -0.35
N THR A 398 11.28 -26.04 -0.04
CA THR A 398 10.04 -25.64 -0.75
C THR A 398 9.78 -24.14 -0.61
N ALA A 399 10.05 -23.56 0.58
CA ALA A 399 9.95 -22.12 0.79
C ALA A 399 10.95 -21.32 -0.06
N LEU A 400 12.18 -21.81 -0.22
CA LEU A 400 13.18 -21.22 -1.13
C LEU A 400 12.78 -21.38 -2.61
N ASP A 401 12.25 -22.54 -3.01
CA ASP A 401 11.76 -22.78 -4.39
C ASP A 401 10.59 -21.81 -4.72
N TRP A 402 9.64 -21.66 -3.80
CA TRP A 402 8.55 -20.68 -3.92
C TRP A 402 9.09 -19.25 -4.07
N TRP A 403 10.04 -18.89 -3.22
CA TRP A 403 10.67 -17.56 -3.23
C TRP A 403 11.40 -17.28 -4.53
N SER A 404 12.21 -18.24 -5.01
CA SER A 404 12.92 -18.12 -6.29
C SER A 404 11.96 -18.00 -7.48
N ALA A 405 10.86 -18.76 -7.50
CA ALA A 405 9.82 -18.65 -8.52
C ALA A 405 9.18 -17.25 -8.52
N TYR A 406 8.85 -16.74 -7.34
CA TYR A 406 8.28 -15.40 -7.18
C TYR A 406 9.21 -14.29 -7.67
N LEU A 407 10.48 -14.32 -7.28
CA LEU A 407 11.47 -13.32 -7.69
C LEU A 407 11.64 -13.25 -9.20
N LYS A 408 11.64 -14.38 -9.89
CA LYS A 408 11.76 -14.48 -11.36
C LYS A 408 10.60 -13.82 -12.09
N LEU A 409 9.41 -13.78 -11.48
CA LEU A 409 8.23 -13.12 -12.03
C LEU A 409 8.21 -11.60 -11.72
N LEU A 410 8.72 -11.22 -10.54
CA LEU A 410 8.62 -9.86 -10.03
C LEU A 410 9.77 -8.95 -10.50
N VAL A 411 11.02 -9.39 -10.35
CA VAL A 411 12.20 -8.51 -10.44
C VAL A 411 12.58 -8.15 -11.87
N PRO A 412 12.73 -9.10 -12.83
CA PRO A 412 13.19 -8.78 -14.17
C PRO A 412 12.30 -7.78 -14.92
N PRO A 413 10.96 -7.88 -14.91
CA PRO A 413 10.13 -6.90 -15.63
C PRO A 413 10.22 -5.49 -15.05
N VAL A 414 10.40 -5.34 -13.72
CA VAL A 414 10.58 -4.02 -13.11
C VAL A 414 11.90 -3.38 -13.50
N LEU A 415 12.99 -4.17 -13.57
CA LEU A 415 14.29 -3.70 -14.02
C LEU A 415 14.27 -3.30 -15.50
N ALA A 416 13.66 -4.13 -16.35
CA ALA A 416 13.51 -3.84 -17.78
C ALA A 416 12.65 -2.59 -18.01
N ALA A 417 11.54 -2.43 -17.27
CA ALA A 417 10.74 -1.23 -17.32
C ALA A 417 11.57 0.03 -17.07
N TYR A 418 12.45 -0.02 -16.07
CA TYR A 418 13.29 1.14 -15.74
C TYR A 418 14.46 1.33 -16.72
N PHE A 419 15.27 0.29 -16.97
CA PHE A 419 16.51 0.43 -17.72
C PHE A 419 16.30 0.54 -19.22
N ASP A 420 15.36 -0.22 -19.78
CA ASP A 420 15.14 -0.28 -21.22
C ASP A 420 14.12 0.77 -21.69
N HIS A 421 13.12 1.04 -20.84
CA HIS A 421 11.97 1.86 -21.21
C HIS A 421 11.83 3.16 -20.39
N GLY A 422 12.70 3.44 -19.43
CA GLY A 422 12.60 4.65 -18.59
C GLY A 422 11.30 4.76 -17.80
N LEU A 423 10.67 3.60 -17.45
CA LEU A 423 9.45 3.57 -16.66
C LEU A 423 9.76 3.37 -15.18
N VAL A 424 9.28 4.28 -14.35
CA VAL A 424 9.36 4.20 -12.90
C VAL A 424 8.06 3.57 -12.39
N LEU A 425 8.00 2.25 -12.37
CA LEU A 425 6.91 1.51 -11.74
C LEU A 425 7.00 1.63 -10.22
N GLU A 426 5.86 1.54 -9.56
CA GLU A 426 5.76 1.48 -8.10
C GLU A 426 5.30 0.09 -7.63
N PRO A 427 6.13 -0.96 -7.73
CA PRO A 427 5.77 -2.32 -7.37
C PRO A 427 5.82 -2.56 -5.85
N HIS A 428 5.25 -1.65 -5.06
CA HIS A 428 5.08 -1.87 -3.63
C HIS A 428 3.97 -2.89 -3.37
N LEU A 429 3.91 -3.46 -2.17
CA LEU A 429 3.03 -4.56 -1.80
C LEU A 429 1.54 -4.38 -2.15
N GLN A 430 1.03 -3.14 -2.17
CA GLN A 430 -0.37 -2.87 -2.52
C GLN A 430 -0.61 -2.88 -4.04
N ASN A 431 0.42 -2.62 -4.84
CA ASN A 431 0.30 -2.49 -6.30
C ASN A 431 0.65 -3.77 -7.06
N VAL A 432 0.89 -4.86 -6.34
CA VAL A 432 1.26 -6.16 -6.93
C VAL A 432 0.30 -7.24 -6.45
N LEU A 433 -0.18 -8.05 -7.40
CA LEU A 433 -0.90 -9.28 -7.11
C LEU A 433 0.03 -10.46 -7.43
N VAL A 434 0.13 -11.39 -6.50
CA VAL A 434 0.78 -12.69 -6.68
C VAL A 434 -0.30 -13.66 -7.13
N CYS A 435 -0.22 -14.18 -8.35
CA CYS A 435 -1.16 -15.17 -8.83
C CYS A 435 -0.53 -16.56 -8.65
N VAL A 436 -1.18 -17.38 -7.86
CA VAL A 436 -0.71 -18.73 -7.54
C VAL A 436 -1.51 -19.78 -8.30
N ASP A 437 -0.87 -20.89 -8.65
CA ASP A 437 -1.52 -22.06 -9.23
C ASP A 437 -2.29 -22.88 -8.17
N GLU A 438 -2.80 -24.04 -8.55
CA GLU A 438 -3.56 -24.95 -7.68
C GLU A 438 -2.71 -25.51 -6.53
N GLU A 439 -1.39 -25.61 -6.71
CA GLU A 439 -0.42 -26.04 -5.71
C GLU A 439 0.05 -24.88 -4.79
N GLY A 440 -0.41 -23.65 -5.04
CA GLY A 440 -0.02 -22.45 -4.30
C GLY A 440 1.33 -21.86 -4.73
N MET A 441 1.91 -22.33 -5.84
CA MET A 441 3.16 -21.79 -6.38
C MET A 441 2.93 -20.52 -7.20
N PRO A 442 3.85 -19.53 -7.15
CA PRO A 442 3.75 -18.33 -7.98
C PRO A 442 3.83 -18.68 -9.48
N ALA A 443 2.77 -18.38 -10.21
CA ALA A 443 2.68 -18.61 -11.66
C ALA A 443 2.64 -17.30 -12.45
N GLN A 444 2.11 -16.21 -11.86
CA GLN A 444 2.03 -14.90 -12.50
C GLN A 444 2.13 -13.77 -11.47
N VAL A 445 2.59 -12.60 -11.93
CA VAL A 445 2.52 -11.33 -11.20
C VAL A 445 1.74 -10.31 -12.03
N LEU A 446 0.74 -9.67 -11.40
CA LEU A 446 0.02 -8.55 -11.99
C LEU A 446 0.38 -7.25 -11.28
N PHE A 447 0.85 -6.27 -12.04
CA PHE A 447 1.05 -4.89 -11.58
C PHE A 447 -0.21 -4.07 -11.80
N ARG A 448 -0.46 -3.11 -10.93
CA ARG A 448 -1.61 -2.20 -11.04
C ARG A 448 -1.26 -0.79 -10.61
N ASP A 449 -2.16 0.17 -10.84
CA ASP A 449 -2.03 1.58 -10.48
C ASP A 449 -1.10 2.34 -11.42
N LEU A 450 -1.42 2.28 -12.72
CA LEU A 450 -0.62 2.85 -13.78
C LEU A 450 -0.53 4.39 -13.70
N GLU A 451 -1.55 5.05 -13.14
CA GLU A 451 -1.52 6.50 -12.82
C GLU A 451 -0.34 6.88 -11.92
N GLY A 452 0.06 5.98 -11.00
CA GLY A 452 1.23 6.19 -10.13
C GLY A 452 2.59 6.13 -10.85
N THR A 453 2.65 5.52 -12.04
CA THR A 453 3.88 5.36 -12.83
C THR A 453 4.43 6.71 -13.27
N LYS A 454 5.78 6.84 -13.28
CA LYS A 454 6.48 8.04 -13.78
C LYS A 454 7.39 7.67 -14.93
N LEU A 455 7.73 8.68 -15.72
CA LEU A 455 8.58 8.58 -16.90
C LEU A 455 9.91 9.27 -16.65
N VAL A 456 10.99 8.66 -17.11
CA VAL A 456 12.31 9.29 -17.17
C VAL A 456 12.36 10.10 -18.47
N PRO A 457 12.52 11.44 -18.43
CA PRO A 457 12.39 12.30 -19.61
C PRO A 457 13.30 11.92 -20.77
N GLU A 458 14.51 11.43 -20.48
CA GLU A 458 15.50 11.05 -21.49
C GLU A 458 15.00 9.93 -22.43
N HIS A 459 14.02 9.12 -21.99
CA HIS A 459 13.41 8.06 -22.80
C HIS A 459 12.11 8.49 -23.48
N HIS A 460 11.49 9.60 -23.04
CA HIS A 460 10.11 9.94 -23.40
C HIS A 460 9.93 11.41 -23.81
N ALA A 461 11.01 12.11 -24.23
CA ALA A 461 10.97 13.55 -24.53
C ALA A 461 9.85 13.90 -25.52
N ASP A 462 9.81 13.26 -26.70
CA ASP A 462 8.81 13.54 -27.74
C ASP A 462 7.36 13.31 -27.28
N ALA A 463 7.16 12.29 -26.44
CA ALA A 463 5.83 11.96 -25.92
C ALA A 463 5.36 12.96 -24.86
N LEU A 464 6.28 13.42 -24.01
CA LEU A 464 6.00 14.41 -22.97
C LEU A 464 5.75 15.81 -23.57
N ASP A 465 6.47 16.17 -24.63
CA ASP A 465 6.29 17.44 -25.34
C ASP A 465 4.90 17.54 -26.02
N GLY A 466 4.27 16.40 -26.32
CA GLY A 466 2.92 16.31 -26.84
C GLY A 466 1.80 16.47 -25.80
N LEU A 467 2.12 16.53 -24.50
CA LEU A 467 1.16 16.64 -23.42
C LEU A 467 1.10 18.06 -22.85
N PRO A 468 -0.06 18.50 -22.31
CA PRO A 468 -0.12 19.74 -21.51
C PRO A 468 0.87 19.70 -20.35
N ALA A 469 1.54 20.81 -20.07
CA ALA A 469 2.58 20.88 -19.03
C ALA A 469 2.10 20.47 -17.62
N GLU A 470 0.84 20.77 -17.31
CA GLU A 470 0.18 20.38 -16.06
C GLU A 470 -0.04 18.85 -15.95
N VAL A 471 -0.02 18.10 -17.07
CA VAL A 471 -0.07 16.65 -17.12
C VAL A 471 1.34 16.06 -17.17
N ALA A 472 2.19 16.55 -18.07
CA ALA A 472 3.56 16.06 -18.28
C ALA A 472 4.43 16.22 -17.03
N GLY A 473 4.39 17.39 -16.37
CA GLY A 473 5.22 17.67 -15.20
C GLY A 473 5.06 16.66 -14.06
N PRO A 474 3.84 16.38 -13.56
CA PRO A 474 3.61 15.38 -12.53
C PRO A 474 3.91 13.94 -12.95
N MET A 475 3.99 13.65 -14.26
CA MET A 475 4.28 12.30 -14.79
C MET A 475 5.78 12.00 -14.85
N THR A 476 6.67 12.92 -14.51
CA THR A 476 8.11 12.76 -14.69
C THR A 476 8.88 12.69 -13.39
N TYR A 477 9.94 11.88 -13.39
CA TYR A 477 11.04 11.91 -12.42
C TYR A 477 12.37 11.96 -13.16
N ASP A 478 13.35 12.71 -12.62
CA ASP A 478 14.72 12.53 -13.05
C ASP A 478 15.21 11.10 -12.79
N ALA A 479 16.22 10.67 -13.53
CA ALA A 479 16.69 9.29 -13.48
C ALA A 479 17.15 8.84 -12.08
N GLN A 480 17.67 9.73 -11.22
CA GLN A 480 18.09 9.36 -9.87
C GLN A 480 16.88 9.22 -8.92
N CYS A 481 15.97 10.16 -8.97
CA CYS A 481 14.72 10.10 -8.22
C CYS A 481 13.91 8.85 -8.61
N GLY A 482 13.83 8.57 -9.92
CA GLY A 482 13.18 7.37 -10.45
C GLY A 482 13.82 6.08 -9.95
N TRP A 483 15.15 6.00 -9.96
CA TRP A 483 15.87 4.83 -9.45
C TRP A 483 15.65 4.60 -7.95
N ASP A 484 15.79 5.65 -7.15
CA ASP A 484 15.53 5.56 -5.70
C ASP A 484 14.09 5.10 -5.43
N ARG A 485 13.11 5.53 -6.25
CA ARG A 485 11.71 5.11 -6.15
C ARG A 485 11.54 3.63 -6.48
N VAL A 486 12.12 3.16 -7.59
CA VAL A 486 12.08 1.73 -7.99
C VAL A 486 12.71 0.85 -6.91
N VAL A 487 13.92 1.17 -6.47
CA VAL A 487 14.63 0.39 -5.44
C VAL A 487 13.85 0.37 -4.12
N TYR A 488 13.31 1.50 -3.70
CA TYR A 488 12.47 1.56 -2.50
C TYR A 488 11.22 0.69 -2.63
N CYS A 489 10.46 0.87 -3.70
CA CYS A 489 9.21 0.14 -3.88
C CYS A 489 9.44 -1.37 -4.04
N LEU A 490 10.42 -1.75 -4.87
CA LEU A 490 10.72 -3.16 -5.16
C LEU A 490 11.43 -3.85 -4.00
N LEU A 491 12.57 -3.31 -3.54
CA LEU A 491 13.42 -4.05 -2.61
C LEU A 491 13.06 -3.80 -1.14
N VAL A 492 12.77 -2.55 -0.75
CA VAL A 492 12.58 -2.21 0.66
C VAL A 492 11.13 -2.36 1.12
N ASN A 493 10.17 -1.94 0.28
CA ASN A 493 8.76 -2.02 0.64
C ASN A 493 8.14 -3.38 0.30
N HIS A 494 8.63 -4.05 -0.76
CA HIS A 494 8.05 -5.29 -1.24
C HIS A 494 8.90 -6.52 -0.89
N VAL A 495 10.06 -6.66 -1.52
CA VAL A 495 10.92 -7.85 -1.38
C VAL A 495 11.29 -8.11 0.08
N ALA A 496 11.73 -7.08 0.82
CA ALA A 496 12.12 -7.23 2.22
C ALA A 496 10.96 -7.68 3.12
N GLU A 497 9.75 -7.18 2.90
CA GLU A 497 8.58 -7.55 3.71
C GLU A 497 8.08 -8.97 3.35
N MET A 498 8.05 -9.30 2.06
CA MET A 498 7.69 -10.66 1.60
C MET A 498 8.71 -11.69 2.10
N LEU A 499 10.01 -11.38 1.95
CA LEU A 499 11.09 -12.20 2.47
C LEU A 499 10.96 -12.41 3.97
N ALA A 500 10.65 -11.35 4.72
CA ALA A 500 10.47 -11.44 6.16
C ALA A 500 9.30 -12.38 6.52
N ALA A 501 8.20 -12.37 5.76
CA ALA A 501 7.09 -13.28 5.96
C ALA A 501 7.47 -14.75 5.67
N VAL A 502 8.25 -15.01 4.60
CA VAL A 502 8.79 -16.36 4.31
C VAL A 502 9.75 -16.80 5.41
N ALA A 503 10.64 -15.92 5.87
CA ALA A 503 11.58 -16.20 6.96
C ALA A 503 10.91 -16.41 8.32
N ASP A 504 9.68 -15.92 8.51
CA ASP A 504 8.91 -16.22 9.73
C ASP A 504 8.56 -17.72 9.86
N LEU A 505 8.46 -18.43 8.73
CA LEU A 505 8.26 -19.88 8.71
C LEU A 505 9.55 -20.66 9.00
N HIS A 506 10.68 -20.15 8.54
CA HIS A 506 12.00 -20.79 8.64
C HIS A 506 13.08 -19.73 8.94
N PRO A 507 13.24 -19.25 10.20
CA PRO A 507 14.09 -18.10 10.54
C PRO A 507 15.55 -18.20 10.08
N GLN A 508 16.08 -19.42 10.02
CA GLN A 508 17.45 -19.70 9.57
C GLN A 508 17.69 -19.47 8.08
N THR A 509 16.64 -19.32 7.28
CA THR A 509 16.74 -19.16 5.81
C THR A 509 16.91 -17.71 5.35
N GLU A 510 16.84 -16.71 6.22
CA GLU A 510 16.80 -15.29 5.80
C GLU A 510 17.98 -14.90 4.90
N ARG A 511 19.21 -15.36 5.22
CA ARG A 511 20.38 -15.11 4.37
C ARG A 511 20.28 -15.79 3.01
N ALA A 512 19.79 -17.04 2.98
CA ALA A 512 19.59 -17.77 1.73
C ALA A 512 18.51 -17.10 0.85
N LEU A 513 17.44 -16.57 1.47
CA LEU A 513 16.41 -15.80 0.75
C LEU A 513 16.99 -14.52 0.14
N TRP A 514 17.87 -13.80 0.85
CA TRP A 514 18.57 -12.62 0.29
C TRP A 514 19.59 -13.01 -0.79
N ALA A 515 20.25 -14.16 -0.67
CA ALA A 515 21.13 -14.69 -1.71
C ALA A 515 20.36 -14.97 -3.02
N GLU A 516 19.13 -15.48 -2.95
CA GLU A 516 18.24 -15.64 -4.12
C GLU A 516 17.88 -14.29 -4.76
N VAL A 517 17.65 -13.24 -3.96
CA VAL A 517 17.43 -11.87 -4.49
C VAL A 517 18.67 -11.42 -5.28
N ARG A 518 19.88 -11.57 -4.69
CA ARG A 518 21.12 -11.22 -5.37
C ARG A 518 21.32 -12.04 -6.65
N ALA A 519 21.08 -13.36 -6.58
CA ALA A 519 21.19 -14.26 -7.75
C ALA A 519 20.23 -13.84 -8.88
N THR A 520 19.00 -13.43 -8.55
CA THR A 520 18.04 -12.95 -9.54
C THR A 520 18.49 -11.64 -10.20
N LEU A 521 19.05 -10.71 -9.43
CA LEU A 521 19.62 -9.45 -9.95
C LEU A 521 20.84 -9.74 -10.83
N GLN A 522 21.69 -10.69 -10.44
CA GLN A 522 22.86 -11.09 -11.21
C GLN A 522 22.44 -11.76 -12.53
N ALA A 523 21.48 -12.68 -12.50
CA ALA A 523 20.95 -13.32 -13.69
C ALA A 523 20.37 -12.30 -14.69
N TYR A 524 19.69 -11.26 -14.21
CA TYR A 524 19.25 -10.16 -15.06
C TYR A 524 20.45 -9.42 -15.68
N ALA A 525 21.48 -9.10 -14.87
CA ALA A 525 22.68 -8.42 -15.35
C ALA A 525 23.43 -9.24 -16.42
N ASP A 526 23.51 -10.55 -16.23
CA ASP A 526 24.18 -11.48 -17.17
C ASP A 526 23.41 -11.58 -18.50
N GLN A 527 22.09 -11.54 -18.45
CA GLN A 527 21.23 -11.71 -19.62
C GLN A 527 21.01 -10.41 -20.42
N TYR A 528 20.82 -9.27 -19.71
CA TYR A 528 20.39 -8.00 -20.31
C TYR A 528 21.41 -6.88 -20.16
N GLY A 529 22.54 -7.15 -19.52
CA GLY A 529 23.58 -6.18 -19.24
C GLY A 529 23.50 -5.60 -17.83
N CYS A 530 24.63 -5.08 -17.36
CA CYS A 530 24.79 -4.55 -16.01
C CYS A 530 25.01 -3.02 -16.02
N PRO A 531 23.94 -2.20 -16.10
CA PRO A 531 24.06 -0.76 -16.01
C PRO A 531 24.70 -0.33 -14.67
N PRO A 532 25.38 0.85 -14.60
CA PRO A 532 26.10 1.28 -13.40
C PRO A 532 25.26 1.28 -12.11
N ARG A 533 23.97 1.60 -12.19
CA ARG A 533 23.05 1.57 -11.03
C ARG A 533 22.79 0.14 -10.54
N LEU A 534 22.68 -0.83 -11.45
CA LEU A 534 22.54 -2.24 -11.10
C LEU A 534 23.83 -2.81 -10.51
N ALA A 535 24.99 -2.46 -11.11
CA ALA A 535 26.29 -2.83 -10.57
C ALA A 535 26.50 -2.29 -9.14
N ALA A 536 26.14 -1.05 -8.89
CA ALA A 536 26.19 -0.46 -7.55
C ALA A 536 25.28 -1.20 -6.55
N LEU A 537 24.08 -1.58 -6.98
CA LEU A 537 23.15 -2.35 -6.15
C LEU A 537 23.73 -3.73 -5.78
N LEU A 538 24.31 -4.44 -6.76
CA LEU A 538 25.01 -5.73 -6.57
C LEU A 538 26.28 -5.57 -5.70
N ALA A 539 26.95 -4.42 -5.75
CA ALA A 539 28.07 -4.08 -4.86
C ALA A 539 27.64 -3.78 -3.41
N GLY A 540 26.34 -3.80 -3.11
CA GLY A 540 25.85 -3.62 -1.75
C GLY A 540 25.75 -2.17 -1.29
N VAL A 541 25.57 -1.19 -2.21
CA VAL A 541 25.32 0.20 -1.79
C VAL A 541 24.06 0.29 -0.92
N PRO A 542 24.01 1.21 0.06
CA PRO A 542 22.87 1.35 0.95
C PRO A 542 21.56 1.61 0.20
N LEU A 543 20.50 0.91 0.58
CA LEU A 543 19.18 0.97 -0.05
C LEU A 543 18.39 2.21 0.40
N PRO A 544 17.70 2.91 -0.52
CA PRO A 544 16.82 4.01 -0.17
C PRO A 544 15.55 3.47 0.54
N ALA A 545 15.22 4.01 1.69
CA ALA A 545 13.97 3.74 2.39
C ALA A 545 13.23 5.06 2.65
N LYS A 546 11.96 5.11 2.29
CA LYS A 546 11.13 6.31 2.45
C LYS A 546 11.00 6.69 3.92
N ALA A 547 11.28 7.95 4.24
CA ALA A 547 11.23 8.49 5.59
C ALA A 547 9.80 8.93 5.97
N ASN A 548 8.90 7.95 6.18
CA ASN A 548 7.49 8.20 6.44
C ASN A 548 7.23 8.93 7.77
N LEU A 549 8.00 8.62 8.82
CA LEU A 549 7.91 9.28 10.12
C LEU A 549 8.30 10.76 10.00
N LEU A 550 9.46 11.04 9.40
CA LEU A 550 9.95 12.41 9.23
C LEU A 550 9.10 13.21 8.25
N THR A 551 8.57 12.59 7.20
CA THR A 551 7.63 13.20 6.24
C THR A 551 6.35 13.60 6.95
N ARG A 552 5.77 12.68 7.73
CA ARG A 552 4.56 12.96 8.52
C ARG A 552 4.81 14.01 9.60
N TRP A 553 5.94 13.90 10.30
CA TRP A 553 6.35 14.87 11.32
C TRP A 553 6.42 16.29 10.76
N LYS A 554 7.05 16.46 9.59
CA LYS A 554 7.21 17.76 8.91
C LYS A 554 5.96 18.20 8.13
N ARG A 555 4.87 17.45 8.15
CA ARG A 555 3.61 17.69 7.40
C ARG A 555 3.83 17.85 5.88
N LYS A 556 4.83 17.19 5.34
CA LYS A 556 5.12 17.21 3.90
C LYS A 556 4.16 16.33 3.12
N ALA A 557 3.91 16.70 1.86
CA ALA A 557 3.21 15.84 0.92
C ALA A 557 4.05 14.58 0.60
N ASP A 558 3.41 13.51 0.20
CA ASP A 558 4.06 12.22 -0.10
C ASP A 558 5.14 12.32 -1.18
N ARG A 559 4.91 13.15 -2.20
CA ARG A 559 5.88 13.46 -3.27
C ARG A 559 7.15 14.18 -2.79
N GLU A 560 7.09 14.82 -1.61
CA GLU A 560 8.21 15.55 -0.99
C GLU A 560 8.92 14.70 0.07
N ALA A 561 8.57 13.41 0.17
CA ALA A 561 9.18 12.49 1.11
C ALA A 561 10.66 12.31 0.80
N GLY A 562 11.50 12.45 1.81
CA GLY A 562 12.92 12.10 1.73
C GLY A 562 13.15 10.59 1.88
N TYR A 563 14.39 10.18 1.62
CA TYR A 563 14.85 8.82 1.84
C TYR A 563 15.95 8.79 2.91
N VAL A 564 15.90 7.81 3.78
CA VAL A 564 17.04 7.36 4.59
C VAL A 564 17.75 6.23 3.85
N ARG A 565 19.00 5.95 4.20
CA ARG A 565 19.79 4.87 3.59
C ARG A 565 19.94 3.73 4.60
N LEU A 566 19.53 2.53 4.20
CA LEU A 566 19.64 1.32 5.00
C LEU A 566 20.83 0.48 4.52
N PRO A 567 21.58 -0.16 5.43
CA PRO A 567 22.60 -1.14 5.03
C PRO A 567 22.00 -2.18 4.08
N SER A 568 22.73 -2.51 3.01
CA SER A 568 22.25 -3.45 2.00
C SER A 568 22.52 -4.89 2.42
N PRO A 569 21.50 -5.75 2.49
CA PRO A 569 21.70 -7.17 2.72
C PRO A 569 22.22 -7.92 1.48
N LEU A 570 22.38 -7.20 0.34
CA LEU A 570 22.93 -7.77 -0.91
C LEU A 570 24.46 -7.76 -0.94
N ALA A 571 25.13 -7.14 0.02
CA ALA A 571 26.58 -7.14 0.10
C ALA A 571 27.14 -8.56 0.35
N GLU A 572 28.23 -8.92 -0.32
CA GLU A 572 28.78 -10.29 -0.26
C GLU A 572 29.26 -10.68 1.13
N ASP A 573 29.85 -9.75 1.86
CA ASP A 573 30.29 -9.95 3.24
C ASP A 573 29.10 -10.29 4.17
N VAL A 574 27.97 -9.61 4.00
CA VAL A 574 26.73 -9.90 4.75
C VAL A 574 26.18 -11.29 4.43
N LEU A 575 26.24 -11.71 3.17
CA LEU A 575 25.72 -13.02 2.73
C LEU A 575 26.66 -14.17 3.08
N SER A 576 27.97 -13.93 3.14
CA SER A 576 29.01 -14.93 3.41
C SER A 576 29.31 -15.17 4.89
N GLU A 577 28.89 -14.26 5.80
CA GLU A 577 29.03 -14.49 7.24
C GLU A 577 28.32 -15.79 7.65
N THR A 578 29.09 -16.85 7.90
CA THR A 578 28.60 -18.00 8.65
C THR A 578 28.18 -17.57 10.04
N VAL A 579 27.03 -18.06 10.50
CA VAL A 579 26.59 -17.88 11.90
C VAL A 579 27.69 -18.45 12.79
N HIS A 580 28.58 -17.61 13.27
CA HIS A 580 29.38 -17.94 14.44
C HIS A 580 28.42 -17.83 15.62
N ASP A 581 28.00 -18.97 16.15
CA ASP A 581 27.36 -19.10 17.43
C ASP A 581 28.19 -18.33 18.46
N HIS A 582 27.71 -17.15 18.86
CA HIS A 582 28.24 -16.43 20.00
C HIS A 582 27.75 -17.04 21.34
N ASP A 583 27.87 -18.37 21.45
CA ASP A 583 27.71 -19.12 22.70
C ASP A 583 29.05 -19.76 23.11
N THR A 584 30.09 -18.95 23.27
CA THR A 584 31.27 -19.37 24.06
C THR A 584 31.88 -18.16 24.77
N TRP A 585 31.16 -17.64 25.75
CA TRP A 585 31.78 -17.00 26.90
C TRP A 585 31.59 -17.92 28.11
N SER A 586 32.26 -19.07 28.07
CA SER A 586 32.49 -19.88 29.26
C SER A 586 33.91 -19.61 29.75
N ASP A 587 34.03 -19.15 31.01
CA ASP A 587 35.16 -19.32 31.91
C ASP A 587 36.56 -18.88 31.44
N ALA A 588 36.93 -17.66 31.81
CA ALA A 588 38.31 -17.40 32.25
C ALA A 588 38.30 -16.42 33.43
N ARG A 589 38.50 -17.01 34.60
CA ARG A 589 38.93 -16.55 35.93
C ARG A 589 39.28 -15.07 36.13
#